data_f2e0dbc3909c6bd39194222705a6724b
#
_entry.id   f2e0dbc3909c6bd39194222705a6724b
#
_cell.length_a   1.000
_cell.length_b   1.000
_cell.length_c   1.000
_cell.angle_alpha   90.00
_cell.angle_beta   90.00
_cell.angle_gamma   90.00
#
_symmetry.space_group_name_H-M   'P 1'
#
loop_
_entity.id
_entity.type
_entity.pdbx_description
1 polymer ?
#
loop_
_entity_poly.entity_id
_entity_poly.type
_entity_poly.pdbx_seq_one_letter_code
_entity_poly.pdbx_strand_id
1 'polypeptide(L)'
;MTSRIKTIFAALALAAAGTGAMAQTTLLNASYDVAREFYKDINPAFIASYKKSTGKDVKIDQAHGGSSAQARAVADGLDADVVTMNTTTDVDFLAGIGVVAKDWQKRFPNDASPTTSTMLMLVRNGNPKGIKDWDDLTKPGVQVIVVNPKTGGNGRYAYLAAWGYVKKKGGTDAQAAEFVGKLFKNVPVLGKGGRDATTIFLQRNIGDVLITFESEVLSIDREFGAGKVDTVYPSISVLAENPVAIVERTVAKKGTADVAKAYLDFLYSEEGQEIAAKHALRPRSPTVLKKYASTFKPVQLFTVAELFGSLGEAQKVHFNDGGQFDKLYGK
;
A
#
# COMPACT_ATOMS: atom_id res chain seq x y z
N MET A 1 -78.02 41.63 -34.19
CA MET A 1 -77.38 41.95 -32.89
C MET A 1 -76.31 40.92 -32.63
N THR A 2 -75.09 41.30 -32.84
CA THR A 2 -73.87 40.45 -32.86
C THR A 2 -73.03 40.74 -31.62
N SER A 3 -72.99 39.79 -30.70
CA SER A 3 -72.07 39.84 -29.55
C SER A 3 -70.74 39.20 -29.89
N ARG A 4 -69.71 39.98 -29.81
CA ARG A 4 -68.28 39.52 -29.99
C ARG A 4 -67.74 39.07 -28.64
N ILE A 5 -67.46 37.79 -28.52
CA ILE A 5 -66.77 37.23 -27.40
C ILE A 5 -65.28 37.31 -27.73
N LYS A 6 -64.52 38.07 -26.94
CA LYS A 6 -63.06 38.12 -27.01
C LYS A 6 -62.51 37.03 -26.14
N THR A 7 -61.83 36.01 -26.74
CA THR A 7 -61.12 34.95 -26.05
C THR A 7 -59.69 35.45 -25.76
N ILE A 8 -59.36 35.63 -24.50
CA ILE A 8 -58.02 35.92 -24.02
C ILE A 8 -57.27 34.61 -23.85
N PHE A 9 -56.26 34.35 -24.69
CA PHE A 9 -55.32 33.25 -24.47
C PHE A 9 -54.23 33.73 -23.47
N ALA A 10 -54.27 33.20 -22.25
CA ALA A 10 -53.21 33.30 -21.27
C ALA A 10 -52.18 32.22 -21.59
N ALA A 11 -51.01 32.60 -22.16
CA ALA A 11 -49.89 31.70 -22.33
C ALA A 11 -49.18 31.52 -20.99
N LEU A 12 -49.37 30.37 -20.34
CA LEU A 12 -48.60 29.97 -19.17
C LEU A 12 -47.26 29.42 -19.65
N ALA A 13 -46.22 30.24 -19.59
CA ALA A 13 -44.85 29.78 -19.80
C ALA A 13 -44.42 28.93 -18.55
N LEU A 14 -44.50 27.61 -18.64
CA LEU A 14 -43.86 26.73 -17.69
C LEU A 14 -42.33 26.83 -17.87
N ALA A 15 -41.68 27.62 -17.02
CA ALA A 15 -40.24 27.53 -16.85
C ALA A 15 -39.90 26.18 -16.18
N ALA A 16 -39.67 25.17 -16.97
CA ALA A 16 -39.05 23.92 -16.51
C ALA A 16 -37.65 24.22 -16.07
N ALA A 17 -37.47 24.59 -14.80
CA ALA A 17 -36.13 24.55 -14.15
C ALA A 17 -35.71 23.09 -14.14
N GLY A 18 -35.03 22.67 -15.19
CA GLY A 18 -34.34 21.40 -15.24
C GLY A 18 -33.26 21.42 -14.16
N THR A 19 -33.57 20.88 -12.99
CA THR A 19 -32.55 20.43 -12.06
C THR A 19 -31.81 19.28 -12.77
N GLY A 20 -30.81 19.62 -13.57
CA GLY A 20 -29.88 18.62 -14.11
C GLY A 20 -29.36 17.84 -12.91
N ALA A 21 -29.84 16.62 -12.73
CA ALA A 21 -29.20 15.70 -11.82
C ALA A 21 -27.75 15.59 -12.28
N MET A 22 -26.85 16.35 -11.65
CA MET A 22 -25.40 16.23 -11.88
C MET A 22 -25.07 14.79 -11.58
N ALA A 23 -24.72 14.03 -12.62
CA ALA A 23 -24.30 12.64 -12.44
C ALA A 23 -23.19 12.61 -11.38
N GLN A 24 -23.41 11.84 -10.32
CA GLN A 24 -22.44 11.70 -9.23
C GLN A 24 -21.10 11.23 -9.80
N THR A 25 -20.07 12.02 -9.63
CA THR A 25 -18.71 11.65 -10.06
C THR A 25 -18.27 10.41 -9.28
N THR A 26 -17.90 9.35 -9.99
CA THR A 26 -17.35 8.12 -9.37
C THR A 26 -15.87 8.00 -9.69
N LEU A 27 -15.05 7.86 -8.65
CA LEU A 27 -13.63 7.60 -8.73
C LEU A 27 -13.36 6.15 -8.29
N LEU A 28 -12.56 5.42 -9.06
CA LEU A 28 -12.07 4.09 -8.68
C LEU A 28 -10.62 4.15 -8.26
N ASN A 29 -10.32 3.69 -7.05
CA ASN A 29 -8.96 3.49 -6.55
C ASN A 29 -8.57 2.00 -6.64
N ALA A 30 -7.55 1.69 -7.41
CA ALA A 30 -6.91 0.36 -7.42
C ALA A 30 -5.79 0.34 -6.38
N SER A 31 -5.94 -0.50 -5.34
CA SER A 31 -5.11 -0.50 -4.14
C SER A 31 -4.59 -1.89 -3.79
N TYR A 32 -3.50 -1.94 -3.03
CA TYR A 32 -3.03 -3.19 -2.44
C TYR A 32 -3.95 -3.66 -1.30
N ASP A 33 -4.02 -4.98 -1.09
CA ASP A 33 -5.03 -5.65 -0.25
C ASP A 33 -4.99 -5.26 1.23
N VAL A 34 -3.81 -5.04 1.78
CA VAL A 34 -3.62 -4.70 3.21
C VAL A 34 -4.19 -3.30 3.54
N ALA A 35 -4.23 -2.39 2.57
CA ALA A 35 -4.77 -1.04 2.77
C ALA A 35 -6.31 -0.98 2.81
N ARG A 36 -7.02 -2.09 2.67
CA ARG A 36 -8.49 -2.13 2.63
C ARG A 36 -9.14 -1.39 3.80
N GLU A 37 -8.71 -1.68 5.02
CA GLU A 37 -9.30 -1.07 6.22
C GLU A 37 -8.96 0.42 6.32
N PHE A 38 -7.75 0.81 5.91
CA PHE A 38 -7.36 2.22 5.82
C PHE A 38 -8.29 3.00 4.89
N TYR A 39 -8.58 2.48 3.69
CA TYR A 39 -9.46 3.16 2.74
C TYR A 39 -10.93 3.15 3.14
N LYS A 40 -11.38 2.25 4.01
CA LYS A 40 -12.73 2.33 4.61
C LYS A 40 -12.91 3.60 5.45
N ASP A 41 -11.85 4.09 6.08
CA ASP A 41 -11.89 5.31 6.88
C ASP A 41 -11.54 6.56 6.05
N ILE A 42 -10.59 6.46 5.13
CA ILE A 42 -10.21 7.56 4.23
C ILE A 42 -11.36 8.00 3.33
N ASN A 43 -12.06 7.06 2.69
CA ASN A 43 -13.06 7.41 1.70
C ASN A 43 -14.20 8.27 2.26
N PRO A 44 -14.88 7.93 3.36
CA PRO A 44 -15.91 8.78 3.92
C PRO A 44 -15.37 10.13 4.41
N ALA A 45 -14.16 10.17 4.98
CA ALA A 45 -13.53 11.43 5.40
C ALA A 45 -13.23 12.34 4.19
N PHE A 46 -12.67 11.80 3.11
CA PHE A 46 -12.47 12.55 1.87
C PHE A 46 -13.78 13.04 1.28
N ILE A 47 -14.81 12.18 1.16
CA ILE A 47 -16.11 12.55 0.60
C ILE A 47 -16.71 13.73 1.37
N ALA A 48 -16.68 13.70 2.69
CA ALA A 48 -17.17 14.78 3.55
C ALA A 48 -16.37 16.08 3.35
N SER A 49 -15.03 15.99 3.32
CA SER A 49 -14.11 17.11 3.10
C SER A 49 -14.31 17.73 1.71
N TYR A 50 -14.40 16.89 0.67
CA TYR A 50 -14.59 17.33 -0.71
C TYR A 50 -15.93 18.02 -0.91
N LYS A 51 -17.01 17.46 -0.35
CA LYS A 51 -18.34 18.09 -0.39
C LYS A 51 -18.34 19.44 0.34
N LYS A 52 -17.70 19.52 1.50
CA LYS A 52 -17.59 20.77 2.26
C LYS A 52 -16.84 21.86 1.47
N SER A 53 -15.76 21.50 0.78
CA SER A 53 -14.92 22.47 0.07
C SER A 53 -15.44 22.87 -1.31
N THR A 54 -16.14 21.94 -2.01
CA THR A 54 -16.55 22.13 -3.42
C THR A 54 -18.06 22.21 -3.63
N GLY A 55 -18.85 21.77 -2.67
CA GLY A 55 -20.31 21.58 -2.81
C GLY A 55 -20.72 20.35 -3.65
N LYS A 56 -19.74 19.60 -4.18
CA LYS A 56 -19.98 18.48 -5.10
C LYS A 56 -19.99 17.13 -4.35
N ASP A 57 -20.87 16.24 -4.80
CA ASP A 57 -20.89 14.86 -4.34
C ASP A 57 -19.96 13.99 -5.18
N VAL A 58 -19.23 13.09 -4.53
CA VAL A 58 -18.37 12.11 -5.14
C VAL A 58 -18.59 10.73 -4.51
N LYS A 59 -18.46 9.69 -5.33
CA LYS A 59 -18.43 8.29 -4.88
C LYS A 59 -17.02 7.74 -5.08
N ILE A 60 -16.51 7.00 -4.11
CA ILE A 60 -15.21 6.34 -4.20
C ILE A 60 -15.43 4.82 -4.20
N ASP A 61 -15.12 4.19 -5.33
CA ASP A 61 -15.09 2.74 -5.45
C ASP A 61 -13.65 2.23 -5.23
N GLN A 62 -13.54 0.97 -4.78
CA GLN A 62 -12.26 0.36 -4.43
C GLN A 62 -12.09 -0.99 -5.12
N ALA A 63 -10.90 -1.22 -5.70
CA ALA A 63 -10.43 -2.52 -6.11
C ALA A 63 -9.19 -2.89 -5.29
N HIS A 64 -9.25 -3.99 -4.54
CA HIS A 64 -8.16 -4.45 -3.69
C HIS A 64 -7.60 -5.80 -4.13
N GLY A 65 -6.29 -5.93 -4.15
CA GLY A 65 -5.59 -7.16 -4.48
C GLY A 65 -4.09 -7.04 -4.22
N GLY A 66 -3.31 -8.03 -4.59
CA GLY A 66 -1.86 -7.89 -4.55
C GLY A 66 -1.40 -6.71 -5.42
N SER A 67 -0.48 -5.87 -4.92
CA SER A 67 -0.09 -4.62 -5.58
C SER A 67 0.26 -4.80 -7.06
N SER A 68 1.14 -5.75 -7.38
CA SER A 68 1.51 -6.04 -8.78
C SER A 68 0.36 -6.64 -9.60
N ALA A 69 -0.61 -7.32 -8.98
CA ALA A 69 -1.80 -7.81 -9.67
C ALA A 69 -2.75 -6.65 -10.01
N GLN A 70 -2.90 -5.68 -9.09
CA GLN A 70 -3.67 -4.46 -9.36
C GLN A 70 -3.03 -3.60 -10.45
N ALA A 71 -1.70 -3.44 -10.43
CA ALA A 71 -0.99 -2.73 -11.50
C ALA A 71 -1.24 -3.41 -12.88
N ARG A 72 -1.17 -4.73 -12.95
CA ARG A 72 -1.51 -5.46 -14.19
C ARG A 72 -2.97 -5.27 -14.59
N ALA A 73 -3.92 -5.36 -13.66
CA ALA A 73 -5.34 -5.14 -13.97
C ALA A 73 -5.58 -3.75 -14.56
N VAL A 74 -4.91 -2.71 -14.03
CA VAL A 74 -4.97 -1.35 -14.59
C VAL A 74 -4.33 -1.28 -15.98
N ALA A 75 -3.19 -1.94 -16.19
CA ALA A 75 -2.56 -2.05 -17.52
C ALA A 75 -3.51 -2.71 -18.53
N ASP A 76 -4.21 -3.78 -18.12
CA ASP A 76 -5.12 -4.58 -18.93
C ASP A 76 -6.51 -3.92 -19.12
N GLY A 77 -6.75 -2.74 -18.53
CA GLY A 77 -7.95 -1.95 -18.82
C GLY A 77 -8.91 -1.74 -17.65
N LEU A 78 -8.56 -2.08 -16.41
CA LEU A 78 -9.34 -1.64 -15.25
C LEU A 78 -9.40 -0.11 -15.25
N ASP A 79 -10.61 0.45 -15.32
CA ASP A 79 -10.88 1.89 -15.39
C ASP A 79 -10.64 2.60 -14.04
N ALA A 80 -9.50 2.32 -13.38
CA ALA A 80 -9.10 3.00 -12.17
C ALA A 80 -8.67 4.44 -12.46
N ASP A 81 -9.10 5.38 -11.64
CA ASP A 81 -8.73 6.80 -11.72
C ASP A 81 -7.41 7.08 -11.02
N VAL A 82 -7.16 6.35 -9.94
CA VAL A 82 -5.92 6.41 -9.15
C VAL A 82 -5.42 5.03 -8.79
N VAL A 83 -4.13 4.92 -8.61
CA VAL A 83 -3.48 3.74 -8.04
C VAL A 83 -2.82 4.11 -6.72
N THR A 84 -2.94 3.22 -5.74
CA THR A 84 -2.29 3.35 -4.43
C THR A 84 -1.60 2.01 -4.14
N MET A 85 -0.29 1.97 -4.35
CA MET A 85 0.49 0.73 -4.38
C MET A 85 1.39 0.62 -3.15
N ASN A 86 2.00 -0.53 -2.95
CA ASN A 86 2.98 -0.74 -1.89
C ASN A 86 4.43 -0.88 -2.41
N THR A 87 4.64 -0.68 -3.70
CA THR A 87 5.97 -0.62 -4.30
C THR A 87 6.03 0.38 -5.45
N THR A 88 7.13 1.11 -5.57
CA THR A 88 7.36 2.05 -6.67
C THR A 88 7.45 1.33 -8.02
N THR A 89 7.95 0.09 -8.06
CA THR A 89 8.06 -0.69 -9.31
C THR A 89 6.71 -0.96 -9.97
N ASP A 90 5.62 -1.04 -9.21
CA ASP A 90 4.28 -1.24 -9.78
C ASP A 90 3.78 0.03 -10.47
N VAL A 91 4.09 1.21 -9.92
CA VAL A 91 3.78 2.51 -10.56
C VAL A 91 4.72 2.77 -11.73
N ASP A 92 6.01 2.44 -11.60
CA ASP A 92 7.00 2.53 -12.70
C ASP A 92 6.61 1.67 -13.89
N PHE A 93 6.07 0.47 -13.64
CA PHE A 93 5.52 -0.38 -14.70
C PHE A 93 4.40 0.33 -15.47
N LEU A 94 3.43 0.94 -14.77
CA LEU A 94 2.33 1.69 -15.39
C LEU A 94 2.83 2.93 -16.11
N ALA A 95 3.82 3.62 -15.58
CA ALA A 95 4.46 4.77 -16.22
C ALA A 95 5.23 4.35 -17.50
N GLY A 96 5.89 3.19 -17.47
CA GLY A 96 6.61 2.62 -18.61
C GLY A 96 5.73 2.34 -19.82
N ILE A 97 4.46 1.99 -19.61
CA ILE A 97 3.46 1.75 -20.66
C ILE A 97 2.56 2.97 -20.93
N GLY A 98 2.84 4.14 -20.33
CA GLY A 98 2.14 5.39 -20.57
C GLY A 98 0.73 5.50 -19.96
N VAL A 99 0.39 4.66 -18.97
CA VAL A 99 -0.89 4.68 -18.26
C VAL A 99 -0.86 5.71 -17.13
N VAL A 100 0.30 5.90 -16.53
CA VAL A 100 0.61 6.89 -15.49
C VAL A 100 1.69 7.82 -16.05
N ALA A 101 1.74 9.06 -15.59
CA ALA A 101 2.75 10.03 -16.02
C ALA A 101 4.17 9.53 -15.70
N LYS A 102 5.15 9.75 -16.60
CA LYS A 102 6.55 9.35 -16.39
C LYS A 102 7.21 10.05 -15.19
N ASP A 103 6.75 11.25 -14.89
CA ASP A 103 7.21 12.09 -13.77
C ASP A 103 6.33 11.93 -12.52
N TRP A 104 5.59 10.82 -12.38
CA TRP A 104 4.60 10.59 -11.33
C TRP A 104 5.12 10.87 -9.91
N GLN A 105 6.39 10.56 -9.63
CA GLN A 105 7.02 10.83 -8.33
C GLN A 105 7.06 12.32 -7.96
N LYS A 106 7.12 13.19 -8.97
CA LYS A 106 7.17 14.66 -8.78
C LYS A 106 5.79 15.30 -8.65
N ARG A 107 4.72 14.53 -8.84
CA ARG A 107 3.34 15.05 -8.84
C ARG A 107 2.76 15.27 -7.45
N PHE A 108 3.34 14.62 -6.44
CA PHE A 108 2.92 14.72 -5.04
C PHE A 108 4.15 14.78 -4.12
N PRO A 109 4.00 15.29 -2.87
CA PRO A 109 5.11 15.34 -1.91
C PRO A 109 5.72 13.96 -1.61
N ASN A 110 6.98 13.95 -1.13
CA ASN A 110 7.69 12.74 -0.70
C ASN A 110 7.74 11.65 -1.77
N ASP A 111 8.11 12.02 -2.99
CA ASP A 111 8.15 11.13 -4.15
C ASP A 111 6.82 10.37 -4.38
N ALA A 112 5.71 11.13 -4.24
CA ALA A 112 4.34 10.63 -4.31
C ALA A 112 4.02 9.50 -3.32
N SER A 113 4.63 9.52 -2.13
CA SER A 113 4.42 8.51 -1.08
C SER A 113 3.88 9.16 0.20
N PRO A 114 2.54 9.21 0.39
CA PRO A 114 1.89 9.85 1.55
C PRO A 114 2.17 9.14 2.86
N THR A 115 2.50 7.86 2.82
CA THR A 115 2.81 7.06 4.00
C THR A 115 3.97 6.11 3.75
N THR A 116 4.55 5.62 4.84
CA THR A 116 5.56 4.57 4.80
C THR A 116 5.20 3.44 5.76
N SER A 117 5.94 2.34 5.66
CA SER A 117 5.91 1.22 6.58
C SER A 117 7.32 0.67 6.73
N THR A 118 7.47 -0.38 7.52
CA THR A 118 8.70 -1.16 7.61
C THR A 118 8.38 -2.62 7.85
N MET A 119 9.38 -3.49 7.76
CA MET A 119 9.21 -4.91 8.04
C MET A 119 9.42 -5.18 9.52
N LEU A 120 8.46 -5.83 10.14
CA LEU A 120 8.53 -6.32 11.52
C LEU A 120 8.40 -7.85 11.53
N MET A 121 8.62 -8.44 12.69
CA MET A 121 8.49 -9.87 12.93
C MET A 121 7.37 -10.09 13.94
N LEU A 122 6.35 -10.85 13.55
CA LEU A 122 5.36 -11.39 14.48
C LEU A 122 5.78 -12.78 14.91
N VAL A 123 5.82 -13.01 16.19
CA VAL A 123 6.17 -14.30 16.79
C VAL A 123 4.99 -14.87 17.58
N ARG A 124 5.02 -16.16 17.87
CA ARG A 124 4.02 -16.79 18.74
C ARG A 124 4.01 -16.12 20.10
N ASN A 125 2.85 -16.07 20.74
CA ASN A 125 2.71 -15.49 22.08
C ASN A 125 3.73 -16.06 23.06
N GLY A 126 4.37 -15.21 23.85
CA GLY A 126 5.45 -15.56 24.76
C GLY A 126 6.79 -15.81 24.09
N ASN A 127 6.88 -15.63 22.75
CA ASN A 127 8.12 -15.78 21.98
C ASN A 127 8.93 -17.05 22.32
N PRO A 128 8.36 -18.24 22.16
CA PRO A 128 8.98 -19.50 22.64
C PRO A 128 10.31 -19.84 21.97
N LYS A 129 10.59 -19.25 20.78
CA LYS A 129 11.87 -19.41 20.06
C LYS A 129 12.90 -18.35 20.44
N GLY A 130 12.57 -17.38 21.29
CA GLY A 130 13.46 -16.32 21.74
C GLY A 130 13.97 -15.42 20.60
N ILE A 131 13.12 -15.15 19.59
CA ILE A 131 13.47 -14.31 18.44
C ILE A 131 13.62 -12.87 18.91
N LYS A 132 14.75 -12.24 18.58
CA LYS A 132 15.06 -10.85 18.92
C LYS A 132 15.43 -10.01 17.70
N ASP A 133 16.06 -10.63 16.71
CA ASP A 133 16.53 -9.95 15.49
C ASP A 133 16.66 -10.93 14.31
N TRP A 134 17.09 -10.44 13.17
CA TRP A 134 17.25 -11.19 11.91
C TRP A 134 18.14 -12.43 12.05
N ASP A 135 19.22 -12.37 12.85
CA ASP A 135 20.13 -13.51 13.06
C ASP A 135 19.38 -14.75 13.59
N ASP A 136 18.36 -14.55 14.41
CA ASP A 136 17.58 -15.65 15.00
C ASP A 136 16.77 -16.43 13.96
N LEU A 137 16.43 -15.78 12.84
CA LEU A 137 15.64 -16.38 11.76
C LEU A 137 16.43 -17.42 10.95
N THR A 138 17.75 -17.45 11.09
CA THR A 138 18.63 -18.42 10.43
C THR A 138 18.94 -19.63 11.28
N LYS A 139 18.50 -19.66 12.54
CA LYS A 139 18.76 -20.75 13.47
C LYS A 139 18.02 -22.04 13.07
N PRO A 140 18.62 -23.20 13.24
CA PRO A 140 17.96 -24.48 13.01
C PRO A 140 16.67 -24.61 13.85
N GLY A 141 15.61 -25.14 13.26
CA GLY A 141 14.32 -25.37 13.94
C GLY A 141 13.45 -24.13 14.14
N VAL A 142 13.83 -22.98 13.59
CA VAL A 142 12.98 -21.80 13.43
C VAL A 142 12.28 -21.87 12.07
N GLN A 143 10.96 -21.74 12.05
CA GLN A 143 10.17 -21.69 10.82
C GLN A 143 9.67 -20.27 10.56
N VAL A 144 10.01 -19.74 9.39
CA VAL A 144 9.67 -18.37 8.99
C VAL A 144 8.59 -18.37 7.90
N ILE A 145 7.55 -17.58 8.08
CA ILE A 145 6.54 -17.32 7.05
C ILE A 145 6.84 -15.95 6.44
N VAL A 146 6.87 -15.93 5.12
CA VAL A 146 7.10 -14.72 4.33
C VAL A 146 6.31 -14.81 3.02
N VAL A 147 5.95 -13.67 2.45
CA VAL A 147 5.32 -13.60 1.13
C VAL A 147 6.36 -13.93 0.04
N ASN A 148 5.92 -14.55 -1.04
CA ASN A 148 6.79 -14.84 -2.19
C ASN A 148 7.29 -13.53 -2.84
N PRO A 149 8.61 -13.27 -2.86
CA PRO A 149 9.17 -12.05 -3.45
C PRO A 149 8.90 -11.90 -4.96
N LYS A 150 8.64 -13.01 -5.67
CA LYS A 150 8.29 -12.97 -7.10
C LYS A 150 6.89 -12.39 -7.35
N THR A 151 5.98 -12.48 -6.37
CA THR A 151 4.56 -12.15 -6.57
C THR A 151 4.06 -10.97 -5.74
N GLY A 152 4.78 -10.58 -4.67
CA GLY A 152 4.30 -9.55 -3.76
C GLY A 152 5.37 -8.59 -3.24
N GLY A 153 5.03 -7.30 -3.17
CA GLY A 153 5.90 -6.26 -2.62
C GLY A 153 6.32 -6.53 -1.17
N ASN A 154 5.42 -7.08 -0.33
CA ASN A 154 5.73 -7.50 1.03
C ASN A 154 6.94 -8.46 1.05
N GLY A 155 6.94 -9.48 0.21
CA GLY A 155 8.04 -10.44 0.12
C GLY A 155 9.34 -9.80 -0.39
N ARG A 156 9.26 -8.87 -1.34
CA ARG A 156 10.45 -8.12 -1.81
C ARG A 156 11.06 -7.30 -0.68
N TYR A 157 10.24 -6.55 0.06
CA TYR A 157 10.74 -5.78 1.20
C TYR A 157 11.28 -6.66 2.32
N ALA A 158 10.65 -7.80 2.62
CA ALA A 158 11.17 -8.76 3.61
C ALA A 158 12.57 -9.30 3.21
N TYR A 159 12.73 -9.67 1.94
CA TYR A 159 14.02 -10.10 1.39
C TYR A 159 15.06 -8.97 1.44
N LEU A 160 14.71 -7.75 0.98
CA LEU A 160 15.62 -6.61 0.98
C LEU A 160 15.98 -6.16 2.39
N ALA A 161 15.06 -6.27 3.36
CA ALA A 161 15.33 -5.98 4.76
C ALA A 161 16.37 -6.95 5.34
N ALA A 162 16.22 -8.24 5.07
CA ALA A 162 17.19 -9.27 5.49
C ALA A 162 18.57 -9.07 4.84
N TRP A 163 18.61 -8.77 3.55
CA TRP A 163 19.85 -8.45 2.83
C TRP A 163 20.51 -7.19 3.37
N GLY A 164 19.71 -6.12 3.50
CA GLY A 164 20.19 -4.82 3.99
C GLY A 164 20.65 -4.87 5.45
N TYR A 165 20.09 -5.73 6.28
CA TYR A 165 20.57 -5.98 7.65
C TYR A 165 22.04 -6.36 7.65
N VAL A 166 22.46 -7.31 6.81
CA VAL A 166 23.86 -7.73 6.68
C VAL A 166 24.72 -6.60 6.14
N LYS A 167 24.26 -5.89 5.10
CA LYS A 167 25.00 -4.77 4.50
C LYS A 167 25.20 -3.62 5.49
N LYS A 168 24.19 -3.26 6.27
CA LYS A 168 24.28 -2.19 7.28
C LYS A 168 25.20 -2.54 8.46
N LYS A 169 25.43 -3.83 8.70
CA LYS A 169 26.44 -4.33 9.67
C LYS A 169 27.84 -4.45 9.06
N GLY A 170 28.07 -3.94 7.84
CA GLY A 170 29.36 -3.96 7.16
C GLY A 170 29.64 -5.24 6.37
N GLY A 171 28.66 -6.12 6.19
CA GLY A 171 28.83 -7.34 5.42
C GLY A 171 28.88 -7.12 3.91
N THR A 172 29.44 -8.09 3.19
CA THR A 172 29.52 -8.13 1.73
C THR A 172 28.21 -8.66 1.13
N ASP A 173 28.03 -8.52 -0.20
CA ASP A 173 26.88 -9.09 -0.91
C ASP A 173 26.90 -10.63 -0.87
N ALA A 174 28.09 -11.25 -0.87
CA ALA A 174 28.21 -12.70 -0.70
C ALA A 174 27.70 -13.16 0.68
N GLN A 175 28.05 -12.43 1.74
CA GLN A 175 27.55 -12.72 3.10
C GLN A 175 26.05 -12.47 3.22
N ALA A 176 25.52 -11.42 2.58
CA ALA A 176 24.10 -11.16 2.54
C ALA A 176 23.33 -12.26 1.78
N ALA A 177 23.87 -12.74 0.65
CA ALA A 177 23.32 -13.86 -0.09
C ALA A 177 23.28 -15.15 0.74
N GLU A 178 24.39 -15.47 1.44
CA GLU A 178 24.45 -16.64 2.33
C GLU A 178 23.43 -16.54 3.46
N PHE A 179 23.33 -15.36 4.10
CA PHE A 179 22.40 -15.09 5.19
C PHE A 179 20.95 -15.28 4.73
N VAL A 180 20.56 -14.62 3.62
CA VAL A 180 19.20 -14.74 3.06
C VAL A 180 18.91 -16.16 2.62
N GLY A 181 19.90 -16.86 2.04
CA GLY A 181 19.75 -18.29 1.71
C GLY A 181 19.47 -19.16 2.93
N LYS A 182 20.15 -18.92 4.06
CA LYS A 182 19.87 -19.61 5.34
C LYS A 182 18.46 -19.29 5.86
N LEU A 183 18.05 -18.02 5.80
CA LEU A 183 16.69 -17.61 6.21
C LEU A 183 15.64 -18.34 5.36
N PHE A 184 15.78 -18.34 4.03
CA PHE A 184 14.79 -18.97 3.15
C PHE A 184 14.79 -20.49 3.21
N LYS A 185 15.85 -21.16 3.67
CA LYS A 185 15.81 -22.60 4.04
C LYS A 185 14.87 -22.88 5.21
N ASN A 186 14.65 -21.90 6.06
CA ASN A 186 13.72 -21.98 7.18
C ASN A 186 12.28 -21.57 6.81
N VAL A 187 11.99 -21.30 5.52
CA VAL A 187 10.65 -20.97 5.02
C VAL A 187 9.96 -22.22 4.50
N PRO A 188 9.03 -22.82 5.27
CA PRO A 188 8.34 -24.05 4.85
C PRO A 188 7.33 -23.82 3.73
N VAL A 189 6.78 -22.59 3.64
CA VAL A 189 5.80 -22.20 2.64
C VAL A 189 5.82 -20.69 2.42
N LEU A 190 5.73 -20.27 1.16
CA LEU A 190 5.62 -18.87 0.76
C LEU A 190 4.16 -18.46 0.62
N GLY A 191 3.76 -17.36 1.29
CA GLY A 191 2.45 -16.76 1.10
C GLY A 191 2.31 -16.11 -0.28
N LYS A 192 1.12 -16.14 -0.86
CA LYS A 192 0.82 -15.48 -2.15
C LYS A 192 0.72 -13.96 -2.03
N GLY A 193 0.40 -13.46 -0.83
CA GLY A 193 0.27 -12.06 -0.46
C GLY A 193 0.22 -11.93 1.06
N GLY A 194 0.15 -10.70 1.60
CA GLY A 194 0.18 -10.44 3.04
C GLY A 194 -0.91 -11.20 3.79
N ARG A 195 -2.17 -11.10 3.35
CA ARG A 195 -3.30 -11.80 3.96
C ARG A 195 -3.18 -13.32 3.93
N ASP A 196 -2.65 -13.89 2.86
CA ASP A 196 -2.41 -15.34 2.78
C ASP A 196 -1.32 -15.76 3.76
N ALA A 197 -0.22 -15.00 3.86
CA ALA A 197 0.85 -15.26 4.85
C ALA A 197 0.31 -15.18 6.30
N THR A 198 -0.53 -14.19 6.59
CA THR A 198 -1.21 -14.07 7.89
C THR A 198 -2.12 -15.27 8.17
N THR A 199 -2.88 -15.73 7.18
CA THR A 199 -3.73 -16.94 7.29
C THR A 199 -2.89 -18.19 7.55
N ILE A 200 -1.78 -18.37 6.82
CA ILE A 200 -0.84 -19.49 7.03
C ILE A 200 -0.32 -19.47 8.47
N PHE A 201 0.11 -18.30 8.92
CA PHE A 201 0.68 -18.16 10.28
C PHE A 201 -0.40 -18.33 11.35
N LEU A 202 -1.48 -17.55 11.36
CA LEU A 202 -2.42 -17.49 12.47
C LEU A 202 -3.50 -18.57 12.44
N GLN A 203 -4.07 -18.88 11.28
CA GLN A 203 -5.20 -19.80 11.17
C GLN A 203 -4.75 -21.23 10.96
N ARG A 204 -3.73 -21.44 10.10
CA ARG A 204 -3.18 -22.79 9.84
C ARG A 204 -2.11 -23.20 10.86
N ASN A 205 -1.72 -22.26 11.73
CA ASN A 205 -0.72 -22.46 12.80
C ASN A 205 0.65 -22.99 12.28
N ILE A 206 1.07 -22.52 11.10
CA ILE A 206 2.35 -22.87 10.47
C ILE A 206 3.37 -21.76 10.73
N GLY A 207 4.61 -22.12 11.08
CA GLY A 207 5.71 -21.18 11.32
C GLY A 207 5.78 -20.67 12.76
N ASP A 208 6.97 -20.25 13.15
CA ASP A 208 7.26 -19.61 14.44
C ASP A 208 7.26 -18.09 14.34
N VAL A 209 7.61 -17.57 13.14
CA VAL A 209 7.75 -16.14 12.84
C VAL A 209 7.04 -15.81 11.54
N LEU A 210 6.31 -14.69 11.50
CA LEU A 210 5.82 -14.07 10.28
C LEU A 210 6.55 -12.74 10.08
N ILE A 211 7.23 -12.56 8.94
CA ILE A 211 7.78 -11.26 8.53
C ILE A 211 6.71 -10.53 7.74
N THR A 212 6.30 -9.34 8.22
CA THR A 212 5.25 -8.56 7.57
C THR A 212 5.41 -7.07 7.83
N PHE A 213 4.59 -6.25 7.13
CA PHE A 213 4.57 -4.80 7.34
C PHE A 213 4.05 -4.43 8.73
N GLU A 214 4.59 -3.35 9.29
CA GLU A 214 4.14 -2.77 10.55
C GLU A 214 2.63 -2.50 10.57
N SER A 215 2.05 -2.06 9.45
CA SER A 215 0.61 -1.85 9.33
C SER A 215 -0.23 -3.14 9.50
N GLU A 216 0.30 -4.29 9.10
CA GLU A 216 -0.38 -5.58 9.29
C GLU A 216 -0.39 -6.01 10.74
N VAL A 217 0.65 -5.66 11.50
CA VAL A 217 0.77 -6.02 12.93
C VAL A 217 -0.45 -5.54 13.71
N LEU A 218 -0.82 -4.25 13.58
CA LEU A 218 -2.00 -3.71 14.26
C LEU A 218 -3.32 -4.25 13.68
N SER A 219 -3.36 -4.57 12.39
CA SER A 219 -4.54 -5.19 11.78
C SER A 219 -4.77 -6.59 12.33
N ILE A 220 -3.72 -7.33 12.58
CA ILE A 220 -3.77 -8.68 13.17
C ILE A 220 -4.35 -8.63 14.59
N ASP A 221 -3.90 -7.72 15.43
CA ASP A 221 -4.43 -7.57 16.79
C ASP A 221 -5.93 -7.23 16.81
N ARG A 222 -6.39 -6.41 15.85
CA ARG A 222 -7.81 -6.06 15.72
C ARG A 222 -8.68 -7.23 15.23
N GLU A 223 -8.17 -7.99 14.26
CA GLU A 223 -8.94 -9.04 13.58
C GLU A 223 -8.95 -10.35 14.39
N PHE A 224 -7.84 -10.72 15.02
CA PHE A 224 -7.66 -11.99 15.69
C PHE A 224 -7.65 -11.89 17.22
N GLY A 225 -7.70 -10.68 17.77
CA GLY A 225 -7.63 -10.38 19.20
C GLY A 225 -6.20 -10.23 19.72
N ALA A 226 -6.04 -9.27 20.64
CA ALA A 226 -4.75 -9.02 21.28
C ALA A 226 -4.21 -10.24 22.03
N GLY A 227 -2.89 -10.37 22.10
CA GLY A 227 -2.22 -11.41 22.88
C GLY A 227 -2.10 -12.78 22.21
N LYS A 228 -2.42 -12.92 20.92
CA LYS A 228 -2.15 -14.16 20.17
C LYS A 228 -0.73 -14.22 19.63
N VAL A 229 -0.10 -13.10 19.46
CA VAL A 229 1.24 -12.93 18.93
C VAL A 229 1.98 -11.82 19.66
N ASP A 230 3.29 -11.87 19.63
CA ASP A 230 4.15 -10.78 20.09
C ASP A 230 4.85 -10.14 18.90
N THR A 231 5.10 -8.84 19.01
CA THR A 231 5.81 -8.07 17.96
C THR A 231 7.27 -7.91 18.34
N VAL A 232 8.15 -8.34 17.46
CA VAL A 232 9.59 -8.09 17.55
C VAL A 232 9.97 -7.00 16.55
N TYR A 233 10.56 -5.93 17.07
CA TYR A 233 11.13 -4.83 16.30
C TYR A 233 12.60 -5.15 16.02
N PRO A 234 12.99 -5.43 14.77
CA PRO A 234 14.38 -5.73 14.46
C PRO A 234 15.26 -4.49 14.65
N SER A 235 16.56 -4.71 14.90
CA SER A 235 17.51 -3.60 15.06
C SER A 235 17.62 -2.71 13.83
N ILE A 236 17.53 -3.28 12.64
CA ILE A 236 17.60 -2.63 11.34
C ILE A 236 16.51 -3.16 10.43
N SER A 237 15.86 -2.29 9.68
CA SER A 237 14.86 -2.70 8.67
C SER A 237 14.83 -1.72 7.50
N VAL A 238 14.07 -2.05 6.47
CA VAL A 238 13.92 -1.23 5.26
C VAL A 238 12.78 -0.24 5.41
N LEU A 239 12.96 0.99 4.91
CA LEU A 239 11.87 1.94 4.70
C LEU A 239 11.05 1.50 3.48
N ALA A 240 9.81 1.13 3.69
CA ALA A 240 8.87 0.78 2.63
C ALA A 240 7.96 1.98 2.33
N GLU A 241 7.97 2.42 1.09
CA GLU A 241 7.15 3.53 0.62
C GLU A 241 5.86 3.03 0.01
N ASN A 242 4.75 3.77 0.24
CA ASN A 242 3.44 3.48 -0.32
C ASN A 242 3.11 4.53 -1.39
N PRO A 243 3.52 4.31 -2.65
CA PRO A 243 3.36 5.29 -3.71
C PRO A 243 1.92 5.37 -4.20
N VAL A 244 1.56 6.57 -4.64
CA VAL A 244 0.27 6.87 -5.25
C VAL A 244 0.46 7.58 -6.58
N ALA A 245 -0.46 7.35 -7.53
CA ALA A 245 -0.42 8.04 -8.82
C ALA A 245 -1.80 8.17 -9.45
N ILE A 246 -1.97 9.18 -10.30
CA ILE A 246 -3.14 9.36 -11.15
C ILE A 246 -2.99 8.47 -12.39
N VAL A 247 -4.06 7.79 -12.77
CA VAL A 247 -4.13 7.02 -14.02
C VAL A 247 -4.60 7.96 -15.13
N GLU A 248 -3.64 8.62 -15.79
CA GLU A 248 -3.87 9.72 -16.74
C GLU A 248 -4.85 9.33 -17.85
N ARG A 249 -4.73 8.11 -18.39
CA ARG A 249 -5.61 7.57 -19.41
C ARG A 249 -7.07 7.59 -18.98
N THR A 250 -7.33 7.17 -17.74
CA THR A 250 -8.69 7.02 -17.20
C THR A 250 -9.29 8.38 -16.85
N VAL A 251 -8.54 9.22 -16.13
CA VAL A 251 -9.07 10.53 -15.71
C VAL A 251 -9.34 11.45 -16.90
N ALA A 252 -8.53 11.35 -17.97
CA ALA A 252 -8.79 12.08 -19.21
C ALA A 252 -10.09 11.62 -19.90
N LYS A 253 -10.35 10.31 -19.95
CA LYS A 253 -11.57 9.72 -20.50
C LYS A 253 -12.83 10.07 -19.70
N LYS A 254 -12.71 10.03 -18.36
CA LYS A 254 -13.85 10.23 -17.43
C LYS A 254 -14.07 11.68 -17.01
N GLY A 255 -13.12 12.58 -17.26
CA GLY A 255 -13.18 13.96 -16.76
C GLY A 255 -13.01 14.06 -15.23
N THR A 256 -12.29 13.14 -14.61
CA THR A 256 -12.15 13.00 -13.15
C THR A 256 -10.80 13.50 -12.62
N ALA A 257 -9.98 14.18 -13.41
CA ALA A 257 -8.62 14.59 -13.04
C ALA A 257 -8.59 15.43 -11.75
N ASP A 258 -9.49 16.42 -11.60
CA ASP A 258 -9.52 17.30 -10.43
C ASP A 258 -9.87 16.54 -9.15
N VAL A 259 -10.86 15.66 -9.22
CA VAL A 259 -11.27 14.86 -8.04
C VAL A 259 -10.22 13.80 -7.71
N ALA A 260 -9.57 13.21 -8.71
CA ALA A 260 -8.47 12.26 -8.50
C ALA A 260 -7.28 12.94 -7.81
N LYS A 261 -6.93 14.15 -8.26
CA LYS A 261 -5.88 14.95 -7.59
C LYS A 261 -6.29 15.29 -6.16
N ALA A 262 -7.49 15.80 -5.95
CA ALA A 262 -8.00 16.13 -4.61
C ALA A 262 -8.01 14.93 -3.66
N TYR A 263 -8.36 13.74 -4.18
CA TYR A 263 -8.33 12.50 -3.41
C TYR A 263 -6.93 12.12 -2.95
N LEU A 264 -5.94 12.19 -3.84
CA LEU A 264 -4.56 11.90 -3.48
C LEU A 264 -3.95 12.98 -2.60
N ASP A 265 -4.27 14.28 -2.82
CA ASP A 265 -3.86 15.38 -1.94
C ASP A 265 -4.39 15.21 -0.51
N PHE A 266 -5.62 14.68 -0.35
CA PHE A 266 -6.22 14.43 0.96
C PHE A 266 -5.39 13.44 1.80
N LEU A 267 -4.70 12.50 1.19
CA LEU A 267 -3.80 11.57 1.90
C LEU A 267 -2.64 12.28 2.59
N TYR A 268 -2.29 13.50 2.17
CA TYR A 268 -1.23 14.34 2.78
C TYR A 268 -1.79 15.37 3.78
N SER A 269 -3.12 15.53 3.87
CA SER A 269 -3.74 16.40 4.85
C SER A 269 -3.51 15.87 6.28
N GLU A 270 -3.56 16.75 7.30
CA GLU A 270 -3.45 16.32 8.70
C GLU A 270 -4.49 15.24 9.05
N GLU A 271 -5.74 15.38 8.57
CA GLU A 271 -6.79 14.39 8.77
C GLU A 271 -6.45 13.05 8.11
N GLY A 272 -6.02 13.05 6.84
CA GLY A 272 -5.58 11.84 6.14
C GLY A 272 -4.38 11.18 6.81
N GLN A 273 -3.43 11.96 7.30
CA GLN A 273 -2.26 11.47 8.02
C GLN A 273 -2.62 10.90 9.41
N GLU A 274 -3.59 11.48 10.11
CA GLU A 274 -4.09 10.91 11.37
C GLU A 274 -4.82 9.58 11.16
N ILE A 275 -5.62 9.48 10.10
CA ILE A 275 -6.25 8.20 9.73
C ILE A 275 -5.17 7.17 9.38
N ALA A 276 -4.14 7.56 8.63
CA ALA A 276 -3.01 6.68 8.32
C ALA A 276 -2.31 6.15 9.58
N ALA A 277 -2.01 7.03 10.54
CA ALA A 277 -1.39 6.64 11.79
C ALA A 277 -2.24 5.67 12.62
N LYS A 278 -3.56 5.83 12.64
CA LYS A 278 -4.48 4.89 13.28
C LYS A 278 -4.46 3.49 12.66
N HIS A 279 -4.10 3.40 11.37
CA HIS A 279 -3.92 2.14 10.65
C HIS A 279 -2.46 1.66 10.61
N ALA A 280 -1.60 2.19 11.48
CA ALA A 280 -0.16 1.89 11.56
C ALA A 280 0.61 2.12 10.25
N LEU A 281 0.11 2.97 9.39
CA LEU A 281 0.88 3.53 8.29
C LEU A 281 1.63 4.74 8.83
N ARG A 282 2.98 4.70 8.77
CA ARG A 282 3.81 5.80 9.27
C ARG A 282 3.51 7.08 8.50
N PRO A 283 2.98 8.12 9.15
CA PRO A 283 2.64 9.37 8.48
C PRO A 283 3.90 10.14 8.08
N ARG A 284 3.79 10.96 7.05
CA ARG A 284 4.84 11.92 6.65
C ARG A 284 4.73 13.25 7.40
N SER A 285 3.58 13.57 8.00
CA SER A 285 3.41 14.73 8.87
C SER A 285 4.21 14.57 10.17
N PRO A 286 5.20 15.45 10.45
CA PRO A 286 5.96 15.39 11.70
C PRO A 286 5.08 15.58 12.94
N THR A 287 4.04 16.40 12.83
CA THR A 287 3.06 16.66 13.91
C THR A 287 2.32 15.38 14.26
N VAL A 288 1.77 14.70 13.25
CA VAL A 288 1.04 13.45 13.46
C VAL A 288 2.00 12.34 13.94
N LEU A 289 3.20 12.23 13.35
CA LEU A 289 4.17 11.23 13.78
C LEU A 289 4.54 11.40 15.26
N LYS A 290 4.73 12.63 15.73
CA LYS A 290 4.97 12.93 17.13
C LYS A 290 3.79 12.52 18.03
N LYS A 291 2.56 12.79 17.60
CA LYS A 291 1.33 12.41 18.32
C LYS A 291 1.21 10.88 18.49
N TYR A 292 1.67 10.11 17.50
CA TYR A 292 1.60 8.66 17.49
C TYR A 292 2.95 7.96 17.79
N ALA A 293 3.86 8.63 18.50
CA ALA A 293 5.19 8.09 18.82
C ALA A 293 5.17 6.77 19.60
N SER A 294 4.13 6.53 20.40
CA SER A 294 3.95 5.25 21.11
C SER A 294 3.60 4.08 20.18
N THR A 295 2.98 4.35 19.03
CA THR A 295 2.64 3.36 18.02
C THR A 295 3.85 2.98 17.18
N PHE A 296 4.65 3.98 16.78
CA PHE A 296 5.79 3.80 15.88
C PHE A 296 7.09 3.75 16.67
N LYS A 297 7.43 2.58 17.17
CA LYS A 297 8.70 2.39 17.89
C LYS A 297 9.90 2.67 16.97
N PRO A 298 11.00 3.20 17.52
CA PRO A 298 12.22 3.44 16.76
C PRO A 298 12.78 2.13 16.19
N VAL A 299 13.09 2.13 14.91
CA VAL A 299 13.83 1.10 14.19
C VAL A 299 14.85 1.83 13.31
N GLN A 300 16.09 1.37 13.25
CA GLN A 300 17.04 1.92 12.30
C GLN A 300 16.61 1.52 10.89
N LEU A 301 16.20 2.51 10.10
CA LEU A 301 15.72 2.29 8.73
C LEU A 301 16.80 2.68 7.71
N PHE A 302 16.90 1.91 6.64
CA PHE A 302 17.62 2.26 5.43
C PHE A 302 16.63 2.35 4.25
N THR A 303 16.94 3.16 3.26
CA THR A 303 16.15 3.23 2.03
C THR A 303 16.65 2.20 1.01
N VAL A 304 15.75 1.76 0.11
CA VAL A 304 16.16 0.88 -0.99
C VAL A 304 17.21 1.58 -1.87
N ALA A 305 17.06 2.89 -2.08
CA ALA A 305 18.01 3.68 -2.86
C ALA A 305 19.43 3.66 -2.25
N GLU A 306 19.56 3.70 -0.94
CA GLU A 306 20.84 3.69 -0.23
C GLU A 306 21.67 2.42 -0.50
N LEU A 307 21.04 1.26 -0.56
CA LEU A 307 21.75 -0.02 -0.66
C LEU A 307 21.63 -0.72 -2.02
N PHE A 308 20.60 -0.39 -2.81
CA PHE A 308 20.28 -1.10 -4.04
C PHE A 308 20.10 -0.17 -5.25
N GLY A 309 20.40 1.15 -5.10
CA GLY A 309 20.24 2.16 -6.13
C GLY A 309 18.77 2.53 -6.35
N SER A 310 17.92 1.55 -6.65
CA SER A 310 16.47 1.73 -6.75
C SER A 310 15.74 0.40 -6.57
N LEU A 311 14.45 0.44 -6.32
CA LEU A 311 13.65 -0.79 -6.29
C LEU A 311 13.60 -1.48 -7.67
N GLY A 312 13.67 -0.70 -8.76
CA GLY A 312 13.78 -1.23 -10.13
C GLY A 312 15.10 -1.97 -10.38
N GLU A 313 16.22 -1.47 -9.85
CA GLU A 313 17.52 -2.17 -9.92
C GLU A 313 17.52 -3.40 -9.02
N ALA A 314 17.00 -3.29 -7.81
CA ALA A 314 16.81 -4.45 -6.93
C ALA A 314 15.93 -5.53 -7.62
N GLN A 315 14.87 -5.13 -8.35
CA GLN A 315 14.04 -6.05 -9.12
C GLN A 315 14.85 -6.82 -10.17
N LYS A 316 15.70 -6.14 -10.92
CA LYS A 316 16.54 -6.75 -11.97
C LYS A 316 17.54 -7.75 -11.40
N VAL A 317 18.22 -7.38 -10.31
CA VAL A 317 19.29 -8.18 -9.72
C VAL A 317 18.74 -9.35 -8.90
N HIS A 318 17.67 -9.11 -8.13
CA HIS A 318 17.23 -10.07 -7.12
C HIS A 318 15.99 -10.87 -7.52
N PHE A 319 15.03 -10.27 -8.25
CA PHE A 319 13.69 -10.84 -8.40
C PHE A 319 13.28 -11.22 -9.82
N ASN A 320 14.01 -10.78 -10.85
CA ASN A 320 13.77 -11.26 -12.21
C ASN A 320 14.13 -12.75 -12.33
N ASP A 321 13.68 -13.40 -13.39
CA ASP A 321 13.98 -14.80 -13.62
C ASP A 321 15.49 -15.04 -13.72
N GLY A 322 15.97 -16.03 -12.96
CA GLY A 322 17.39 -16.30 -12.79
C GLY A 322 18.13 -15.31 -11.87
N GLY A 323 17.41 -14.40 -11.21
CA GLY A 323 17.95 -13.47 -10.22
C GLY A 323 18.47 -14.15 -8.95
N GLN A 324 18.93 -13.35 -8.00
CA GLN A 324 19.53 -13.87 -6.75
C GLN A 324 18.53 -14.73 -5.94
N PHE A 325 17.25 -14.33 -5.89
CA PHE A 325 16.24 -15.08 -5.17
C PHE A 325 16.09 -16.51 -5.73
N ASP A 326 16.01 -16.67 -7.05
CA ASP A 326 15.89 -17.99 -7.67
C ASP A 326 17.10 -18.89 -7.37
N LYS A 327 18.31 -18.30 -7.33
CA LYS A 327 19.54 -19.01 -7.01
C LYS A 327 19.62 -19.46 -5.53
N LEU A 328 18.98 -18.73 -4.63
CA LEU A 328 19.00 -18.99 -3.18
C LEU A 328 17.86 -19.92 -2.74
N TYR A 329 16.69 -19.79 -3.34
CA TYR A 329 15.49 -20.53 -2.94
C TYR A 329 15.30 -21.85 -3.73
N GLY A 330 15.75 -21.92 -4.96
CA GLY A 330 15.62 -23.08 -5.84
C GLY A 330 16.67 -24.21 -5.61
N LYS A 331 17.43 -24.14 -4.52
CA LYS A 331 18.48 -25.13 -4.20
C LYS A 331 18.06 -26.07 -3.09
#